data_9199327722f709dd7820027f71332362
#
_entry.id   9199327722f709dd7820027f71332362
#
_cell.length_a   1.000
_cell.length_b   1.000
_cell.length_c   1.000
_cell.angle_alpha   90.00
_cell.angle_beta   90.00
_cell.angle_gamma   90.00
#
_symmetry.space_group_name_H-M   'P 1'
#
loop_
_entity.id
_entity.type
_entity.pdbx_description
1 polymer ?
#
loop_
_entity_poly.entity_id
_entity_poly.type
_entity_poly.pdbx_seq_one_letter_code
_entity_poly.pdbx_strand_id
1 'polypeptide(L)'
;MLRNLFLAAGCVVLSAGAAGPQRLPVLVELFTSEGCSSCPPADRLLEQLDARAIVLSEHVDYWDHQGWKDRFSSFAFTQRQELYARLFRVERPYTPQMVVDGAAEFLGGDAQRATDEIDLAGGQPKIDLRLARTSSGVRVEIAAAPKSADVMLALADSSAQTHVGAGENKGLQLRHVAVVRSLRKIASVRRGERFSREIELPASAAPQRVVVFLQESGQARVDAVALLPAGGE
;
A
#
# COMPACT_ATOMS: atom_id res chain seq x y z
N MET A 1 13.12 -19.41 -74.00
CA MET A 1 12.67 -18.24 -73.19
C MET A 1 12.52 -18.68 -71.73
N LEU A 2 13.57 -18.54 -70.96
CA LEU A 2 13.55 -18.85 -69.50
C LEU A 2 13.24 -17.53 -68.73
N ARG A 3 12.15 -17.50 -67.94
CA ARG A 3 11.79 -16.40 -67.04
C ARG A 3 12.37 -16.72 -65.68
N ASN A 4 13.37 -15.93 -65.25
CA ASN A 4 13.93 -15.96 -63.92
C ASN A 4 12.94 -15.32 -62.93
N LEU A 5 12.52 -16.11 -61.94
CA LEU A 5 11.70 -15.64 -60.82
C LEU A 5 12.66 -15.31 -59.68
N PHE A 6 12.84 -14.02 -59.36
CA PHE A 6 13.55 -13.56 -58.17
C PHE A 6 12.60 -13.60 -56.97
N LEU A 7 12.84 -14.50 -56.02
CA LEU A 7 12.23 -14.46 -54.70
C LEU A 7 12.98 -13.44 -53.86
N ALA A 8 12.32 -12.36 -53.52
CA ALA A 8 12.82 -11.40 -52.53
C ALA A 8 12.45 -11.93 -51.12
N ALA A 9 13.45 -12.38 -50.35
CA ALA A 9 13.30 -12.72 -48.93
C ALA A 9 13.26 -11.44 -48.11
N GLY A 10 12.07 -11.05 -47.64
CA GLY A 10 11.88 -9.95 -46.69
C GLY A 10 12.34 -10.36 -45.29
N CYS A 11 13.43 -9.75 -44.82
CA CYS A 11 13.91 -9.92 -43.44
C CYS A 11 13.00 -9.09 -42.49
N VAL A 12 12.11 -9.73 -41.77
CA VAL A 12 11.34 -9.08 -40.67
C VAL A 12 12.28 -8.95 -39.49
N VAL A 13 12.76 -7.72 -39.22
CA VAL A 13 13.50 -7.39 -38.01
C VAL A 13 12.47 -7.21 -36.88
N LEU A 14 12.32 -8.22 -36.03
CA LEU A 14 11.60 -8.11 -34.77
C LEU A 14 12.44 -7.20 -33.83
N SER A 15 12.00 -5.96 -33.69
CA SER A 15 12.52 -5.05 -32.64
C SER A 15 12.06 -5.59 -31.28
N ALA A 16 12.93 -6.29 -30.57
CA ALA A 16 12.75 -6.56 -29.15
C ALA A 16 12.84 -5.22 -28.43
N GLY A 17 11.69 -4.62 -28.11
CA GLY A 17 11.60 -3.46 -27.22
C GLY A 17 12.24 -3.87 -25.88
N ALA A 18 13.33 -3.20 -25.49
CA ALA A 18 13.92 -3.35 -24.18
C ALA A 18 12.86 -2.91 -23.15
N ALA A 19 12.22 -3.85 -22.46
CA ALA A 19 11.45 -3.56 -21.28
C ALA A 19 12.40 -2.91 -20.28
N GLY A 20 12.16 -1.64 -19.94
CA GLY A 20 12.89 -0.96 -18.88
C GLY A 20 12.83 -1.79 -17.59
N PRO A 21 13.73 -1.56 -16.62
CA PRO A 21 13.73 -2.31 -15.38
C PRO A 21 12.34 -2.22 -14.74
N GLN A 22 11.68 -3.38 -14.59
CA GLN A 22 10.36 -3.46 -13.99
C GLN A 22 10.51 -3.10 -12.51
N ARG A 23 9.95 -1.97 -12.11
CA ARG A 23 9.93 -1.56 -10.70
C ARG A 23 9.06 -2.53 -9.92
N LEU A 24 9.56 -2.97 -8.78
CA LEU A 24 8.83 -3.87 -7.89
C LEU A 24 7.82 -3.08 -7.07
N PRO A 25 6.66 -3.69 -6.69
CA PRO A 25 5.63 -3.01 -5.94
C PRO A 25 6.14 -2.56 -4.57
N VAL A 26 5.80 -1.33 -4.19
CA VAL A 26 6.19 -0.67 -2.93
C VAL A 26 4.94 -0.37 -2.12
N LEU A 27 4.98 -0.60 -0.82
CA LEU A 27 3.93 -0.21 0.12
C LEU A 27 4.21 1.18 0.68
N VAL A 28 3.20 2.05 0.63
CA VAL A 28 3.23 3.38 1.28
C VAL A 28 2.08 3.45 2.27
N GLU A 29 2.39 3.68 3.53
CA GLU A 29 1.42 3.87 4.62
C GLU A 29 1.43 5.35 5.02
N LEU A 30 0.26 5.98 5.07
CA LEU A 30 0.09 7.34 5.57
C LEU A 30 -0.74 7.30 6.85
N PHE A 31 -0.15 7.69 7.97
CA PHE A 31 -0.87 7.96 9.22
C PHE A 31 -1.38 9.39 9.20
N THR A 32 -2.71 9.53 9.20
CA THR A 32 -3.45 10.79 8.97
C THR A 32 -4.65 10.91 9.91
N SER A 33 -5.34 12.03 9.88
CA SER A 33 -6.64 12.23 10.54
C SER A 33 -7.40 13.40 9.92
N GLU A 34 -8.71 13.30 9.83
CA GLU A 34 -9.59 14.42 9.47
C GLU A 34 -9.53 15.58 10.48
N GLY A 35 -9.09 15.31 11.73
CA GLY A 35 -8.92 16.31 12.78
C GLY A 35 -7.62 17.12 12.68
N CYS A 36 -6.66 16.68 11.90
CA CYS A 36 -5.32 17.26 11.80
C CYS A 36 -5.23 18.28 10.65
N SER A 37 -5.00 19.55 10.95
CA SER A 37 -4.98 20.64 9.93
C SER A 37 -3.80 20.56 8.94
N SER A 38 -2.71 19.90 9.31
CA SER A 38 -1.56 19.68 8.43
C SER A 38 -1.68 18.42 7.56
N CYS A 39 -2.71 17.58 7.76
CA CYS A 39 -2.89 16.32 7.06
C CYS A 39 -3.43 16.44 5.61
N PRO A 40 -4.36 17.35 5.26
CA PRO A 40 -4.94 17.39 3.94
C PRO A 40 -3.96 17.51 2.76
N PRO A 41 -2.81 18.21 2.85
CA PRO A 41 -1.79 18.17 1.80
C PRO A 41 -1.17 16.78 1.61
N ALA A 42 -0.95 16.03 2.69
CA ALA A 42 -0.40 14.67 2.63
C ALA A 42 -1.41 13.66 2.05
N ASP A 43 -2.70 13.80 2.37
CA ASP A 43 -3.77 12.98 1.78
C ASP A 43 -3.83 13.17 0.24
N ARG A 44 -3.71 14.43 -0.24
CA ARG A 44 -3.63 14.71 -1.69
C ARG A 44 -2.37 14.13 -2.33
N LEU A 45 -1.24 14.18 -1.62
CA LEU A 45 -0.01 13.53 -2.09
C LEU A 45 -0.19 12.02 -2.19
N LEU A 46 -0.79 11.39 -1.19
CA LEU A 46 -1.07 9.94 -1.22
C LEU A 46 -1.93 9.54 -2.44
N GLU A 47 -2.94 10.37 -2.79
CA GLU A 47 -3.75 10.16 -4.00
C GLU A 47 -2.89 10.15 -5.28
N GLN A 48 -1.89 11.04 -5.37
CA GLN A 48 -0.97 11.08 -6.52
C GLN A 48 -0.03 9.87 -6.54
N LEU A 49 0.40 9.41 -5.37
CA LEU A 49 1.28 8.25 -5.24
C LEU A 49 0.60 6.92 -5.56
N ASP A 50 -0.74 6.84 -5.49
CA ASP A 50 -1.53 5.63 -5.79
C ASP A 50 -1.33 5.11 -7.22
N ALA A 51 -0.86 5.96 -8.15
CA ALA A 51 -0.47 5.54 -9.50
C ALA A 51 0.92 4.88 -9.58
N ARG A 52 1.74 4.97 -8.52
CA ARG A 52 3.14 4.54 -8.50
C ARG A 52 3.46 3.48 -7.45
N ALA A 53 2.64 3.41 -6.41
CA ALA A 53 2.83 2.53 -5.26
C ALA A 53 1.50 1.97 -4.80
N ILE A 54 1.52 0.92 -3.98
CA ILE A 54 0.36 0.44 -3.26
C ILE A 54 0.25 1.27 -1.99
N VAL A 55 -0.79 2.10 -1.89
CA VAL A 55 -0.95 3.04 -0.78
C VAL A 55 -2.02 2.57 0.20
N LEU A 56 -1.84 2.93 1.47
CA LEU A 56 -2.81 2.73 2.57
C LEU A 56 -2.92 4.03 3.37
N SER A 57 -4.15 4.49 3.59
CA SER A 57 -4.46 5.62 4.48
C SER A 57 -4.97 5.08 5.82
N GLU A 58 -4.21 5.28 6.88
CA GLU A 58 -4.47 4.78 8.22
C GLU A 58 -4.80 5.94 9.15
N HIS A 59 -6.09 6.08 9.49
CA HIS A 59 -6.58 7.20 10.30
C HIS A 59 -6.40 6.91 11.78
N VAL A 60 -5.58 7.72 12.46
CA VAL A 60 -5.30 7.61 13.90
C VAL A 60 -6.39 8.27 14.74
N ASP A 61 -6.63 7.76 15.95
CA ASP A 61 -7.75 8.18 16.79
C ASP A 61 -7.41 9.25 17.85
N TYR A 62 -6.13 9.57 18.05
CA TYR A 62 -5.76 10.55 19.09
C TYR A 62 -6.15 12.01 18.75
N TRP A 63 -6.59 12.29 17.52
CA TRP A 63 -7.18 13.56 17.12
C TRP A 63 -8.68 13.68 17.45
N ASP A 64 -9.37 12.58 17.69
CA ASP A 64 -10.83 12.53 17.88
C ASP A 64 -11.34 13.38 19.05
N HIS A 65 -10.45 13.71 19.99
CA HIS A 65 -10.78 14.52 21.19
C HIS A 65 -10.66 16.03 20.94
N GLN A 66 -10.32 16.46 19.72
CA GLN A 66 -10.10 17.88 19.38
C GLN A 66 -11.28 18.51 18.62
N GLY A 67 -12.50 18.09 18.94
CA GLY A 67 -13.75 18.68 18.44
C GLY A 67 -14.31 18.05 17.16
N TRP A 68 -13.61 17.11 16.52
CA TRP A 68 -14.08 16.31 15.39
C TRP A 68 -13.71 14.86 15.60
N LYS A 69 -14.69 13.97 15.46
CA LYS A 69 -14.45 12.53 15.46
C LYS A 69 -14.33 12.04 14.02
N ASP A 70 -13.14 11.58 13.65
CA ASP A 70 -12.87 10.97 12.36
C ASP A 70 -13.55 9.59 12.28
N ARG A 71 -14.48 9.41 11.33
CA ARG A 71 -15.23 8.15 11.18
C ARG A 71 -14.39 6.98 10.67
N PHE A 72 -13.18 7.25 10.23
CA PHE A 72 -12.23 6.25 9.75
C PHE A 72 -11.17 5.90 10.77
N SER A 73 -11.08 6.69 11.85
CA SER A 73 -10.07 6.49 12.88
C SER A 73 -10.21 5.16 13.61
N SER A 74 -9.07 4.62 14.00
CA SER A 74 -9.00 3.41 14.80
C SER A 74 -7.79 3.43 15.71
N PHE A 75 -7.98 3.00 16.96
CA PHE A 75 -6.90 2.78 17.91
C PHE A 75 -5.85 1.77 17.40
N ALA A 76 -6.27 0.81 16.58
CA ALA A 76 -5.34 -0.14 15.96
C ALA A 76 -4.30 0.56 15.05
N PHE A 77 -4.68 1.65 14.37
CA PHE A 77 -3.74 2.41 13.54
C PHE A 77 -2.82 3.29 14.39
N THR A 78 -3.33 3.86 15.48
CA THR A 78 -2.49 4.53 16.49
C THR A 78 -1.44 3.57 17.05
N GLN A 79 -1.83 2.35 17.45
CA GLN A 79 -0.90 1.33 17.92
C GLN A 79 0.14 0.94 16.85
N ARG A 80 -0.28 0.81 15.59
CA ARG A 80 0.64 0.53 14.48
C ARG A 80 1.64 1.66 14.29
N GLN A 81 1.20 2.90 14.35
CA GLN A 81 2.06 4.08 14.28
C GLN A 81 3.06 4.14 15.44
N GLU A 82 2.62 3.82 16.66
CA GLU A 82 3.50 3.76 17.83
C GLU A 82 4.60 2.70 17.70
N LEU A 83 4.30 1.56 17.06
CA LEU A 83 5.33 0.55 16.76
C LEU A 83 6.37 1.10 15.79
N TYR A 84 5.96 1.81 14.75
CA TYR A 84 6.88 2.50 13.85
C TYR A 84 7.68 3.60 14.55
N ALA A 85 7.04 4.40 15.42
CA ALA A 85 7.75 5.42 16.20
C ALA A 85 8.90 4.81 17.03
N ARG A 86 8.65 3.65 17.66
CA ARG A 86 9.70 2.92 18.39
C ARG A 86 10.80 2.39 17.46
N LEU A 87 10.42 1.80 16.32
CA LEU A 87 11.37 1.25 15.34
C LEU A 87 12.30 2.33 14.80
N PHE A 88 11.75 3.47 14.41
CA PHE A 88 12.50 4.59 13.83
C PHE A 88 13.08 5.56 14.87
N ARG A 89 12.85 5.30 16.17
CA ARG A 89 13.30 6.15 17.29
C ARG A 89 12.76 7.58 17.21
N VAL A 90 11.54 7.72 16.72
CA VAL A 90 10.79 8.98 16.76
C VAL A 90 10.31 9.21 18.20
N GLU A 91 10.56 10.39 18.74
CA GLU A 91 10.26 10.69 20.15
C GLU A 91 8.76 10.54 20.46
N ARG A 92 7.91 11.00 19.55
CA ARG A 92 6.44 10.92 19.65
C ARG A 92 5.81 10.66 18.27
N PRO A 93 4.76 9.85 18.19
CA PRO A 93 3.95 9.77 16.97
C PRO A 93 3.44 11.15 16.55
N TYR A 94 3.39 11.41 15.25
CA TYR A 94 2.93 12.68 14.67
C TYR A 94 2.16 12.44 13.39
N THR A 95 1.30 13.38 13.01
CA THR A 95 0.62 13.37 11.71
C THR A 95 0.85 14.68 10.96
N PRO A 96 0.89 14.60 9.62
CA PRO A 96 0.90 13.39 8.80
C PRO A 96 2.27 12.70 8.83
N GLN A 97 2.30 11.38 9.01
CA GLN A 97 3.53 10.57 8.94
C GLN A 97 3.41 9.59 7.79
N MET A 98 4.42 9.52 6.92
CA MET A 98 4.51 8.54 5.84
C MET A 98 5.57 7.50 6.16
N VAL A 99 5.24 6.23 5.83
CA VAL A 99 6.17 5.11 5.96
C VAL A 99 6.22 4.38 4.62
N VAL A 100 7.43 4.16 4.10
CA VAL A 100 7.67 3.44 2.85
C VAL A 100 8.29 2.08 3.15
N ASP A 101 7.62 1.00 2.75
CA ASP A 101 8.03 -0.41 2.95
C ASP A 101 8.47 -0.77 4.39
N GLY A 102 7.97 -0.05 5.42
CA GLY A 102 8.43 -0.22 6.79
C GLY A 102 9.92 0.07 7.00
N ALA A 103 10.59 0.70 6.05
CA ALA A 103 12.04 0.92 6.02
C ALA A 103 12.44 2.39 6.11
N ALA A 104 11.59 3.32 5.71
CA ALA A 104 11.79 4.76 5.83
C ALA A 104 10.53 5.42 6.39
N GLU A 105 10.71 6.43 7.27
CA GLU A 105 9.62 7.26 7.79
C GLU A 105 9.96 8.74 7.63
N PHE A 106 8.96 9.59 7.42
CA PHE A 106 9.13 11.04 7.25
C PHE A 106 7.79 11.78 7.28
N LEU A 107 7.87 13.13 7.30
CA LEU A 107 6.70 14.00 7.24
C LEU A 107 5.90 13.74 5.96
N GLY A 108 4.62 13.33 6.11
CA GLY A 108 3.78 12.83 5.02
C GLY A 108 3.51 13.81 3.86
N GLY A 109 3.76 15.10 4.05
CA GLY A 109 3.64 16.12 3.00
C GLY A 109 4.91 16.33 2.16
N ASP A 110 6.02 15.65 2.45
CA ASP A 110 7.29 15.78 1.71
C ASP A 110 7.26 14.96 0.41
N ALA A 111 6.79 15.58 -0.67
CA ALA A 111 6.60 14.95 -1.97
C ALA A 111 7.91 14.48 -2.61
N GLN A 112 9.02 15.25 -2.42
CA GLN A 112 10.31 14.87 -2.98
C GLN A 112 10.83 13.61 -2.27
N ARG A 113 10.82 13.61 -0.96
CA ARG A 113 11.27 12.46 -0.17
C ARG A 113 10.40 11.22 -0.43
N ALA A 114 9.07 11.38 -0.55
CA ALA A 114 8.18 10.29 -0.92
C ALA A 114 8.56 9.64 -2.26
N THR A 115 8.86 10.47 -3.26
CA THR A 115 9.30 9.99 -4.57
C THR A 115 10.63 9.24 -4.48
N ASP A 116 11.62 9.82 -3.81
CA ASP A 116 12.97 9.24 -3.69
C ASP A 116 12.94 7.90 -2.94
N GLU A 117 12.18 7.81 -1.83
CA GLU A 117 12.06 6.58 -1.04
C GLU A 117 11.29 5.48 -1.80
N ILE A 118 10.24 5.83 -2.56
CA ILE A 118 9.53 4.88 -3.42
C ILE A 118 10.45 4.35 -4.53
N ASP A 119 11.25 5.22 -5.16
CA ASP A 119 12.19 4.81 -6.20
C ASP A 119 13.29 3.92 -5.65
N LEU A 120 13.82 4.24 -4.47
CA LEU A 120 14.80 3.41 -3.75
C LEU A 120 14.22 2.05 -3.39
N ALA A 121 13.03 2.00 -2.80
CA ALA A 121 12.35 0.78 -2.39
C ALA A 121 11.96 -0.12 -3.59
N GLY A 122 11.52 0.49 -4.70
CA GLY A 122 11.19 -0.23 -5.94
C GLY A 122 12.40 -0.86 -6.65
N GLY A 123 13.61 -0.40 -6.34
CA GLY A 123 14.88 -1.00 -6.78
C GLY A 123 15.39 -2.13 -5.87
N GLN A 124 14.78 -2.35 -4.71
CA GLN A 124 15.21 -3.40 -3.78
C GLN A 124 14.58 -4.75 -4.13
N PRO A 125 15.29 -5.88 -3.92
CA PRO A 125 14.71 -7.21 -4.13
C PRO A 125 13.44 -7.41 -3.30
N LYS A 126 12.40 -7.98 -3.93
CA LYS A 126 11.13 -8.36 -3.31
C LYS A 126 10.87 -9.84 -3.50
N ILE A 127 10.06 -10.41 -2.60
CA ILE A 127 9.60 -11.79 -2.69
C ILE A 127 8.37 -11.84 -3.60
N ASP A 128 8.25 -12.91 -4.38
CA ASP A 128 7.05 -13.15 -5.18
C ASP A 128 5.85 -13.39 -4.26
N LEU A 129 4.87 -12.51 -4.33
CA LEU A 129 3.58 -12.58 -3.65
C LEU A 129 2.50 -12.44 -4.70
N ARG A 130 1.59 -13.42 -4.75
CA ARG A 130 0.50 -13.47 -5.72
C ARG A 130 -0.83 -13.52 -5.01
N LEU A 131 -1.80 -12.81 -5.56
CA LEU A 131 -3.18 -12.80 -5.12
C LEU A 131 -4.09 -13.23 -6.26
N ALA A 132 -5.08 -14.06 -5.95
CA ALA A 132 -6.15 -14.41 -6.88
C ALA A 132 -7.50 -14.35 -6.16
N ARG A 133 -8.52 -13.76 -6.79
CA ARG A 133 -9.87 -13.79 -6.24
C ARG A 133 -10.41 -15.21 -6.29
N THR A 134 -11.16 -15.58 -5.25
CA THR A 134 -11.94 -16.82 -5.19
C THR A 134 -13.42 -16.47 -5.00
N SER A 135 -14.29 -17.47 -4.99
CA SER A 135 -15.73 -17.27 -4.77
C SER A 135 -16.08 -16.67 -3.41
N SER A 136 -15.24 -16.92 -2.38
CA SER A 136 -15.47 -16.50 -1.00
C SER A 136 -14.42 -15.54 -0.45
N GLY A 137 -13.36 -15.22 -1.23
CA GLY A 137 -12.29 -14.41 -0.71
C GLY A 137 -11.09 -14.22 -1.62
N VAL A 138 -9.91 -14.48 -1.11
CA VAL A 138 -8.64 -14.32 -1.82
C VAL A 138 -7.70 -15.48 -1.53
N ARG A 139 -7.10 -16.04 -2.57
CA ARG A 139 -5.95 -16.93 -2.45
C ARG A 139 -4.69 -16.11 -2.39
N VAL A 140 -3.88 -16.38 -1.37
CA VAL A 140 -2.59 -15.72 -1.11
C VAL A 140 -1.49 -16.75 -1.27
N GLU A 141 -0.52 -16.47 -2.14
CA GLU A 141 0.64 -17.32 -2.36
C GLU A 141 1.91 -16.49 -2.20
N ILE A 142 2.82 -16.94 -1.34
CA ILE A 142 4.10 -16.27 -1.05
C ILE A 142 5.22 -17.30 -1.25
N ALA A 143 6.24 -16.92 -1.99
CA ALA A 143 7.47 -17.68 -2.12
C ALA A 143 8.22 -17.79 -0.77
N ALA A 144 9.30 -18.56 -0.73
CA ALA A 144 10.03 -18.77 0.52
C ALA A 144 10.52 -17.46 1.14
N ALA A 145 10.09 -17.19 2.37
CA ALA A 145 10.46 -15.99 3.11
C ALA A 145 11.95 -16.01 3.47
N PRO A 146 12.73 -14.90 3.24
CA PRO A 146 14.16 -14.87 3.58
C PRO A 146 14.39 -14.76 5.07
N LYS A 147 13.43 -14.28 5.83
CA LYS A 147 13.40 -14.10 7.29
C LYS A 147 12.05 -14.52 7.84
N SER A 148 11.97 -14.63 9.17
CA SER A 148 10.65 -14.77 9.83
C SER A 148 9.86 -13.48 9.66
N ALA A 149 8.60 -13.61 9.23
CA ALA A 149 7.76 -12.48 8.87
C ALA A 149 6.29 -12.77 9.16
N ASP A 150 5.51 -11.71 9.25
CA ASP A 150 4.07 -11.75 9.38
C ASP A 150 3.39 -11.47 8.03
N VAL A 151 2.39 -12.27 7.68
CA VAL A 151 1.53 -12.04 6.52
C VAL A 151 0.38 -11.16 6.98
N MET A 152 0.36 -9.94 6.45
CA MET A 152 -0.63 -8.93 6.79
C MET A 152 -1.66 -8.81 5.67
N LEU A 153 -2.92 -8.58 6.04
CA LEU A 153 -4.01 -8.33 5.11
C LEU A 153 -4.72 -7.04 5.51
N ALA A 154 -4.79 -6.11 4.57
CA ALA A 154 -5.57 -4.88 4.69
C ALA A 154 -6.76 -4.91 3.73
N LEU A 155 -7.91 -4.46 4.21
CA LEU A 155 -9.09 -4.13 3.41
C LEU A 155 -9.24 -2.63 3.43
N ALA A 156 -9.28 -2.00 2.26
CA ALA A 156 -9.35 -0.55 2.15
C ALA A 156 -10.42 -0.11 1.14
N ASP A 157 -11.19 0.91 1.50
CA ASP A 157 -12.08 1.58 0.56
C ASP A 157 -11.24 2.32 -0.49
N SER A 158 -11.60 2.21 -1.76
CA SER A 158 -10.81 2.83 -2.84
C SER A 158 -10.71 4.34 -2.69
N SER A 159 -11.81 4.98 -2.26
CA SER A 159 -11.87 6.40 -1.93
C SER A 159 -12.99 6.68 -0.93
N ALA A 160 -12.84 7.76 -0.19
CA ALA A 160 -13.87 8.28 0.69
C ALA A 160 -13.88 9.81 0.66
N GLN A 161 -15.03 10.41 0.97
CA GLN A 161 -15.17 11.86 1.08
C GLN A 161 -15.92 12.20 2.38
N THR A 162 -15.48 13.26 3.05
CA THR A 162 -16.12 13.74 4.27
C THR A 162 -16.24 15.27 4.23
N HIS A 163 -17.38 15.78 4.59
CA HIS A 163 -17.55 17.19 4.94
C HIS A 163 -17.31 17.34 6.45
N VAL A 164 -16.22 18.03 6.82
CA VAL A 164 -15.83 18.17 8.22
C VAL A 164 -16.66 19.24 8.89
N GLY A 165 -17.45 18.85 9.90
CA GLY A 165 -18.39 19.74 10.57
C GLY A 165 -17.82 20.56 11.72
N ALA A 166 -16.67 20.15 12.29
CA ALA A 166 -16.05 20.78 13.46
C ALA A 166 -14.53 20.55 13.50
N GLY A 167 -13.84 21.05 14.53
CA GLY A 167 -12.40 20.93 14.69
C GLY A 167 -11.60 21.84 13.74
N GLU A 168 -10.30 21.58 13.61
CA GLU A 168 -9.37 22.43 12.85
C GLU A 168 -9.67 22.49 11.35
N ASN A 169 -10.22 21.43 10.79
CA ASN A 169 -10.59 21.33 9.36
C ASN A 169 -12.07 21.67 9.10
N LYS A 170 -12.76 22.31 10.05
CA LYS A 170 -14.19 22.67 9.89
C LYS A 170 -14.47 23.37 8.56
N GLY A 171 -15.50 22.89 7.86
CA GLY A 171 -15.95 23.43 6.57
C GLY A 171 -15.22 22.89 5.35
N LEU A 172 -14.15 22.13 5.52
CA LEU A 172 -13.45 21.49 4.41
C LEU A 172 -14.20 20.25 3.93
N GLN A 173 -14.14 20.01 2.62
CA GLN A 173 -14.48 18.73 2.03
C GLN A 173 -13.16 17.96 1.79
N LEU A 174 -12.94 16.94 2.58
CA LEU A 174 -11.75 16.09 2.49
C LEU A 174 -12.03 14.90 1.58
N ARG A 175 -11.02 14.52 0.82
CA ARG A 175 -11.01 13.30 0.01
C ARG A 175 -9.82 12.45 0.43
N HIS A 176 -10.07 11.17 0.60
CA HIS A 176 -9.07 10.18 0.98
C HIS A 176 -9.07 9.03 -0.03
N VAL A 177 -7.93 8.38 -0.23
CA VAL A 177 -7.78 7.17 -1.05
C VAL A 177 -7.29 6.02 -0.20
N ALA A 178 -7.61 4.81 -0.60
CA ALA A 178 -7.16 3.58 0.05
C ALA A 178 -7.35 3.59 1.59
N VAL A 179 -8.53 4.05 2.03
CA VAL A 179 -8.86 4.20 3.47
C VAL A 179 -8.98 2.82 4.12
N VAL A 180 -8.06 2.50 5.00
CA VAL A 180 -8.00 1.18 5.64
C VAL A 180 -9.17 1.01 6.60
N ARG A 181 -9.97 -0.04 6.37
CA ARG A 181 -11.10 -0.43 7.22
C ARG A 181 -10.73 -1.55 8.18
N SER A 182 -9.82 -2.40 7.76
CA SER A 182 -9.22 -3.40 8.63
C SER A 182 -7.81 -3.73 8.19
N LEU A 183 -6.92 -3.93 9.15
CA LEU A 183 -5.56 -4.41 8.96
C LEU A 183 -5.31 -5.49 10.00
N ARG A 184 -5.00 -6.70 9.54
CA ARG A 184 -4.80 -7.83 10.45
C ARG A 184 -3.70 -8.76 10.00
N LYS A 185 -3.04 -9.39 10.94
CA LYS A 185 -2.16 -10.51 10.68
C LYS A 185 -3.01 -11.76 10.40
N ILE A 186 -2.72 -12.44 9.29
CA ILE A 186 -3.40 -13.68 8.88
C ILE A 186 -2.54 -14.93 9.06
N ALA A 187 -1.22 -14.75 9.15
CA ALA A 187 -0.27 -15.83 9.44
C ALA A 187 1.08 -15.24 9.90
N SER A 188 1.93 -16.11 10.44
CA SER A 188 3.37 -15.88 10.55
C SER A 188 4.07 -16.99 9.76
N VAL A 189 5.14 -16.65 9.05
CA VAL A 189 5.98 -17.56 8.29
C VAL A 189 7.41 -17.51 8.83
N ARG A 190 8.09 -18.66 8.83
CA ARG A 190 9.48 -18.79 9.22
C ARG A 190 10.40 -18.59 8.00
N ARG A 191 11.66 -18.34 8.27
CA ARG A 191 12.67 -18.32 7.22
C ARG A 191 12.64 -19.62 6.40
N GLY A 192 12.60 -19.50 5.07
CA GLY A 192 12.53 -20.59 4.11
C GLY A 192 11.13 -21.16 3.89
N GLU A 193 10.15 -20.77 4.70
CA GLU A 193 8.76 -21.25 4.59
C GLU A 193 8.03 -20.55 3.43
N ARG A 194 7.24 -21.34 2.69
CA ARG A 194 6.28 -20.87 1.68
C ARG A 194 4.92 -20.75 2.33
N PHE A 195 4.11 -19.82 1.85
CA PHE A 195 2.74 -19.68 2.32
C PHE A 195 1.78 -19.80 1.14
N SER A 196 0.75 -20.62 1.29
CA SER A 196 -0.37 -20.71 0.34
C SER A 196 -1.64 -20.99 1.13
N ARG A 197 -2.58 -20.05 1.10
CA ARG A 197 -3.86 -20.18 1.80
C ARG A 197 -4.95 -19.39 1.11
N GLU A 198 -6.17 -19.92 1.16
CA GLU A 198 -7.38 -19.16 0.87
C GLU A 198 -7.87 -18.47 2.14
N ILE A 199 -8.11 -17.17 2.03
CA ILE A 199 -8.56 -16.30 3.12
C ILE A 199 -9.97 -15.83 2.79
N GLU A 200 -10.92 -16.17 3.61
CA GLU A 200 -12.27 -15.65 3.50
C GLU A 200 -12.28 -14.14 3.79
N LEU A 201 -13.02 -13.40 2.97
CA LEU A 201 -13.20 -11.96 3.16
C LEU A 201 -14.63 -11.70 3.66
N PRO A 202 -14.81 -10.71 4.56
CA PRO A 202 -16.13 -10.33 5.00
C PRO A 202 -16.92 -9.77 3.81
N ALA A 203 -18.24 -9.99 3.80
CA ALA A 203 -19.12 -9.31 2.87
C ALA A 203 -19.05 -7.81 3.13
N SER A 204 -18.63 -7.04 2.13
CA SER A 204 -18.60 -5.59 2.21
C SER A 204 -19.75 -4.98 1.43
N ALA A 205 -20.32 -3.89 1.94
CA ALA A 205 -21.37 -3.14 1.25
C ALA A 205 -20.84 -2.41 -0.01
N ALA A 206 -19.53 -2.20 -0.08
CA ALA A 206 -18.84 -1.62 -1.22
C ALA A 206 -17.62 -2.46 -1.60
N PRO A 207 -17.22 -2.48 -2.88
CA PRO A 207 -16.00 -3.17 -3.29
C PRO A 207 -14.79 -2.55 -2.60
N GLN A 208 -13.98 -3.40 -1.96
CA GLN A 208 -12.75 -2.97 -1.28
C GLN A 208 -11.52 -3.46 -2.01
N ARG A 209 -10.44 -2.67 -1.92
CA ARG A 209 -9.09 -3.11 -2.27
C ARG A 209 -8.64 -4.14 -1.24
N VAL A 210 -8.02 -5.21 -1.71
CA VAL A 210 -7.36 -6.20 -0.85
C VAL A 210 -5.86 -6.05 -1.02
N VAL A 211 -5.18 -5.61 0.03
CA VAL A 211 -3.72 -5.50 0.06
C VAL A 211 -3.17 -6.57 0.98
N VAL A 212 -2.25 -7.37 0.47
CA VAL A 212 -1.52 -8.35 1.29
C VAL A 212 -0.04 -8.01 1.21
N PHE A 213 0.62 -8.04 2.35
CA PHE A 213 2.05 -7.81 2.40
C PHE A 213 2.74 -8.72 3.42
N LEU A 214 4.00 -9.02 3.13
CA LEU A 214 4.88 -9.78 4.01
C LEU A 214 5.79 -8.81 4.72
N GLN A 215 5.63 -8.68 6.02
CA GLN A 215 6.39 -7.76 6.86
C GLN A 215 7.27 -8.52 7.84
N GLU A 216 8.56 -8.21 7.89
CA GLU A 216 9.48 -8.78 8.88
C GLU A 216 8.92 -8.62 10.30
N SER A 217 9.16 -9.60 11.17
CA SER A 217 8.67 -9.59 12.55
C SER A 217 9.07 -8.32 13.30
N GLY A 218 8.18 -7.78 14.13
CA GLY A 218 8.40 -6.51 14.82
C GLY A 218 8.05 -5.28 14.00
N GLN A 219 7.23 -5.46 12.95
CA GLN A 219 6.76 -4.39 12.06
C GLN A 219 7.92 -3.69 11.31
N ALA A 220 8.99 -4.44 11.02
CA ALA A 220 10.12 -3.93 10.27
C ALA A 220 9.83 -3.90 8.75
N ARG A 221 10.82 -4.14 7.92
CA ARG A 221 10.75 -4.04 6.46
C ARG A 221 9.64 -4.90 5.84
N VAL A 222 8.99 -4.36 4.80
CA VAL A 222 8.06 -5.10 3.93
C VAL A 222 8.84 -5.72 2.78
N ASP A 223 8.88 -7.06 2.76
CA ASP A 223 9.61 -7.84 1.76
C ASP A 223 8.79 -8.19 0.51
N ALA A 224 7.47 -8.09 0.60
CA ALA A 224 6.56 -8.29 -0.52
C ALA A 224 5.24 -7.53 -0.28
N VAL A 225 4.63 -7.03 -1.33
CA VAL A 225 3.28 -6.48 -1.30
C VAL A 225 2.56 -6.74 -2.61
N ALA A 226 1.26 -7.02 -2.54
CA ALA A 226 0.39 -7.16 -3.70
C ALA A 226 -1.00 -6.59 -3.43
N LEU A 227 -1.65 -6.13 -4.48
CA LEU A 227 -2.97 -5.51 -4.48
C LEU A 227 -3.92 -6.25 -5.42
N LEU A 228 -5.13 -6.56 -4.92
CA LEU A 228 -6.30 -6.78 -5.76
C LEU A 228 -7.18 -5.53 -5.70
N PRO A 229 -7.42 -4.87 -6.83
CA PRO A 229 -8.28 -3.69 -6.86
C PRO A 229 -9.71 -4.02 -6.44
N ALA A 230 -10.44 -2.99 -6.02
CA ALA A 230 -11.84 -3.11 -5.66
C ALA A 230 -12.67 -3.40 -6.92
N GLY A 231 -13.44 -4.50 -6.92
CA GLY A 231 -14.34 -4.88 -8.01
C GLY A 231 -13.61 -5.19 -9.31
N GLY A 232 -13.71 -6.42 -9.82
CA GLY A 232 -13.19 -6.73 -11.15
C GLY A 232 -13.96 -5.99 -12.23
N GLU A 233 -13.27 -5.28 -13.11
CA GLU A 233 -13.59 -5.31 -14.53
C GLU A 233 -12.93 -6.53 -15.14
#